data_4598d8da41b4870f8d9e67245509ae22
#
_entry.id   4598d8da41b4870f8d9e67245509ae22
#
_cell.length_a   1.000
_cell.length_b   1.000
_cell.length_c   1.000
_cell.angle_alpha   90.00
_cell.angle_beta   90.00
_cell.angle_gamma   90.00
#
_symmetry.space_group_name_H-M   'P 1'
#
loop_
_entity.id
_entity.type
_entity.pdbx_description
1 polymer ?
#
loop_
_entity_poly.entity_id
_entity_poly.type
_entity_poly.pdbx_seq_one_letter_code
_entity_poly.pdbx_strand_id
1 'polypeptide(L)'
;NAPCECIVSAPGKAILHGEHAVVHGKVALAVSLNLRTYLRLQATSTSKVCINLPNINTFLSWDVTALKQLLPDSGGERCCRLDAELVRMLRNFVGVSNGTLDTRSMAILAFLYIYLCVFAKSGELPSLTVSVWSELPTGAGLGSSAAYSVCLAAAMLCASGTIPSPLSDQENTARWGEVEMELINRWAFQGERIIHGNPSGVDNAVGIWGGILRYRSGKITALSRVPMLRILLTNTKVPRSTKVLVAGVKDRMNKFPSIINPVLESVDAVSCTCEQTLTEMSSDTPTPEHYNVLEELIDINQHHLNVIGVGHPSLDTLCRVTLARGLHSKLTGAGGGGCGITLLRPETECSVVQNTIQDLRDCGYDCWETRIGAAGVQQHSPLAVKEEVLEVLARY
;
A
#
# COMPACT_ATOMS: atom_id res chain seq x y z
N ASN A 1 -25.95 11.66 12.83
CA ASN A 1 -24.94 12.69 13.08
C ASN A 1 -23.62 12.16 12.53
N ALA A 2 -23.07 12.84 11.51
CA ALA A 2 -21.73 12.53 11.04
C ALA A 2 -20.75 12.74 12.19
N PRO A 3 -19.77 11.85 12.38
CA PRO A 3 -18.79 12.02 13.45
C PRO A 3 -17.99 13.31 13.25
N CYS A 4 -17.81 14.10 14.29
CA CYS A 4 -16.99 15.31 14.26
C CYS A 4 -15.52 14.99 13.98
N GLU A 5 -15.10 13.77 14.22
CA GLU A 5 -13.73 13.28 14.04
C GLU A 5 -13.76 11.83 13.58
N CYS A 6 -12.87 11.50 12.64
CA CYS A 6 -12.68 10.15 12.15
C CYS A 6 -11.18 9.87 11.97
N ILE A 7 -10.67 8.83 12.61
CA ILE A 7 -9.29 8.37 12.44
C ILE A 7 -9.33 7.00 11.78
N VAL A 8 -8.66 6.87 10.65
CA VAL A 8 -8.56 5.62 9.89
C VAL A 8 -7.11 5.29 9.60
N SER A 9 -6.82 4.02 9.38
CA SER A 9 -5.52 3.59 8.88
C SER A 9 -5.66 2.50 7.83
N ALA A 10 -4.64 2.40 6.98
CA ALA A 10 -4.51 1.35 6.00
C ALA A 10 -3.05 0.90 5.91
N PRO A 11 -2.79 -0.40 5.67
CA PRO A 11 -1.45 -0.93 5.59
C PRO A 11 -0.79 -0.63 4.25
N GLY A 12 0.54 -0.68 4.25
CA GLY A 12 1.31 -0.79 3.02
C GLY A 12 1.23 -2.19 2.41
N LYS A 13 1.98 -2.40 1.33
CA LYS A 13 1.98 -3.63 0.56
C LYS A 13 3.41 -4.03 0.21
N ALA A 14 3.68 -5.33 0.22
CA ALA A 14 4.84 -5.93 -0.41
C ALA A 14 4.39 -7.08 -1.32
N ILE A 15 5.24 -7.46 -2.27
CA ILE A 15 5.06 -8.69 -3.04
C ILE A 15 5.91 -9.77 -2.37
N LEU A 16 5.26 -10.86 -1.95
CA LEU A 16 5.96 -11.98 -1.36
C LEU A 16 6.61 -12.86 -2.43
N HIS A 17 5.82 -13.25 -3.43
CA HIS A 17 6.27 -14.02 -4.59
C HIS A 17 5.51 -13.64 -5.84
N GLY A 18 6.09 -13.89 -7.01
CA GLY A 18 5.43 -13.71 -8.30
C GLY A 18 5.77 -12.41 -9.02
N GLU A 19 6.73 -11.65 -8.52
CA GLU A 19 7.21 -10.43 -9.17
C GLU A 19 7.61 -10.74 -10.62
N HIS A 20 7.26 -9.86 -11.54
CA HIS A 20 7.44 -9.96 -13.00
C HIS A 20 6.67 -11.11 -13.65
N ALA A 21 6.69 -12.32 -13.09
CA ALA A 21 5.94 -13.45 -13.62
C ALA A 21 4.43 -13.15 -13.71
N VAL A 22 3.90 -12.35 -12.80
CA VAL A 22 2.49 -11.92 -12.77
C VAL A 22 2.09 -11.17 -14.03
N VAL A 23 2.98 -10.40 -14.65
CA VAL A 23 2.75 -9.71 -15.92
C VAL A 23 2.50 -10.70 -17.05
N HIS A 24 3.00 -11.91 -16.93
CA HIS A 24 2.92 -12.99 -17.91
C HIS A 24 1.92 -14.10 -17.51
N GLY A 25 0.90 -13.73 -16.73
CA GLY A 25 -0.22 -14.62 -16.39
C GLY A 25 0.06 -15.60 -15.24
N LYS A 26 1.12 -15.42 -14.48
CA LYS A 26 1.48 -16.26 -13.34
C LYS A 26 0.92 -15.71 -12.02
N VAL A 27 0.86 -16.56 -11.00
CA VAL A 27 0.36 -16.18 -9.68
C VAL A 27 1.37 -15.28 -8.96
N ALA A 28 0.87 -14.19 -8.39
CA ALA A 28 1.59 -13.39 -7.40
C ALA A 28 0.86 -13.42 -6.05
N LEU A 29 1.62 -13.34 -4.98
CA LEU A 29 1.13 -13.15 -3.62
C LEU A 29 1.52 -11.76 -3.15
N ALA A 30 0.51 -10.92 -2.93
CA ALA A 30 0.67 -9.59 -2.35
C ALA A 30 0.28 -9.64 -0.88
N VAL A 31 1.07 -9.01 -0.03
CA VAL A 31 0.91 -9.07 1.42
C VAL A 31 0.81 -7.68 2.02
N SER A 32 -0.03 -7.54 3.03
CA SER A 32 -0.10 -6.29 3.80
C SER A 32 1.08 -6.17 4.76
N LEU A 33 1.61 -4.96 4.86
CA LEU A 33 2.67 -4.60 5.79
C LEU A 33 2.06 -3.88 7.00
N ASN A 34 2.50 -4.24 8.21
CA ASN A 34 2.12 -3.52 9.42
C ASN A 34 2.92 -2.21 9.61
N LEU A 35 3.18 -1.54 8.51
CA LEU A 35 3.56 -0.13 8.42
C LEU A 35 2.40 0.60 7.79
N ARG A 36 1.75 1.47 8.56
CA ARG A 36 0.45 1.99 8.21
C ARG A 36 0.49 3.47 7.88
N THR A 37 -0.43 3.86 7.02
CA THR A 37 -0.80 5.25 6.79
C THR A 37 -2.00 5.56 7.67
N TYR A 38 -1.92 6.63 8.44
CA TYR A 38 -2.98 7.13 9.32
C TYR A 38 -3.54 8.43 8.77
N LEU A 39 -4.85 8.58 8.84
CA LEU A 39 -5.56 9.77 8.44
C LEU A 39 -6.53 10.18 9.53
N ARG A 40 -6.49 11.47 9.91
CA ARG A 40 -7.47 12.11 10.77
C ARG A 40 -8.27 13.12 9.96
N LEU A 41 -9.57 12.92 9.92
CA LEU A 41 -10.51 13.88 9.37
C LEU A 41 -11.25 14.54 10.53
N GLN A 42 -11.26 15.88 10.56
CA GLN A 42 -11.93 16.66 11.58
C GLN A 42 -12.84 17.70 10.94
N ALA A 43 -14.10 17.73 11.33
CA ALA A 43 -15.03 18.76 10.93
C ALA A 43 -14.65 20.09 11.60
N THR A 44 -14.75 21.18 10.86
CA THR A 44 -14.43 22.53 11.33
C THR A 44 -15.57 23.49 10.99
N SER A 45 -15.50 24.72 11.49
CA SER A 45 -16.42 25.80 11.19
C SER A 45 -15.76 26.97 10.45
N THR A 46 -14.61 26.72 9.83
CA THR A 46 -13.77 27.78 9.22
C THR A 46 -14.15 28.15 7.79
N SER A 47 -15.14 27.49 7.19
CA SER A 47 -15.49 27.59 5.76
C SER A 47 -14.31 27.25 4.82
N LYS A 48 -13.37 26.47 5.30
CA LYS A 48 -12.18 26.02 4.56
C LYS A 48 -12.06 24.50 4.56
N VAL A 49 -11.44 24.00 3.51
CA VAL A 49 -11.00 22.63 3.38
C VAL A 49 -9.49 22.61 3.41
N CYS A 50 -8.94 21.90 4.38
CA CYS A 50 -7.50 21.87 4.61
C CYS A 50 -6.95 20.46 4.47
N ILE A 51 -5.74 20.34 3.93
CA ILE A 51 -4.96 19.10 3.92
C ILE A 51 -3.58 19.35 4.53
N ASN A 52 -3.19 18.46 5.43
CA ASN A 52 -1.89 18.44 6.08
C ASN A 52 -1.18 17.12 5.77
N LEU A 53 -0.04 17.20 5.10
CA LEU A 53 0.80 16.06 4.71
C LEU A 53 2.21 16.24 5.30
N PRO A 54 2.43 15.92 6.58
CA PRO A 54 3.71 16.15 7.25
C PRO A 54 4.89 15.45 6.60
N ASN A 55 4.69 14.25 6.05
CA ASN A 55 5.76 13.49 5.38
C ASN A 55 6.40 14.23 4.19
N ILE A 56 5.67 15.15 3.57
CA ILE A 56 6.14 15.95 2.43
C ILE A 56 6.06 17.45 2.70
N ASN A 57 6.02 17.84 3.96
CA ASN A 57 6.00 19.25 4.43
C ASN A 57 4.96 20.10 3.69
N THR A 58 3.74 19.59 3.54
CA THR A 58 2.68 20.25 2.80
C THR A 58 1.50 20.53 3.71
N PHE A 59 1.09 21.80 3.76
CA PHE A 59 -0.16 22.25 4.36
C PHE A 59 -0.83 23.23 3.40
N LEU A 60 -2.05 22.89 2.96
CA LEU A 60 -2.83 23.73 2.02
C LEU A 60 -4.27 23.85 2.50
N SER A 61 -4.89 24.99 2.15
CA SER A 61 -6.30 25.23 2.42
C SER A 61 -6.95 25.94 1.24
N TRP A 62 -8.24 25.67 1.07
CA TRP A 62 -9.09 26.28 0.04
C TRP A 62 -10.41 26.70 0.64
N ASP A 63 -10.99 27.79 0.13
CA ASP A 63 -12.33 28.17 0.52
C ASP A 63 -13.37 27.20 -0.06
N VAL A 64 -14.33 26.79 0.75
CA VAL A 64 -15.42 25.91 0.34
C VAL A 64 -16.17 26.49 -0.86
N THR A 65 -16.39 27.81 -0.87
CA THR A 65 -17.07 28.50 -1.97
C THR A 65 -16.33 28.39 -3.29
N ALA A 66 -15.01 28.48 -3.28
CA ALA A 66 -14.17 28.31 -4.47
C ALA A 66 -14.24 26.88 -5.02
N LEU A 67 -14.25 25.87 -4.15
CA LEU A 67 -14.40 24.48 -4.53
C LEU A 67 -15.79 24.16 -5.07
N LYS A 68 -16.82 24.78 -4.50
CA LYS A 68 -18.22 24.59 -4.95
C LYS A 68 -18.41 25.04 -6.40
N GLN A 69 -17.70 26.07 -6.85
CA GLN A 69 -17.76 26.56 -8.22
C GLN A 69 -17.24 25.54 -9.27
N LEU A 70 -16.47 24.56 -8.85
CA LEU A 70 -15.96 23.50 -9.72
C LEU A 70 -17.03 22.42 -10.00
N LEU A 71 -18.10 22.40 -9.24
CA LEU A 71 -19.20 21.45 -9.42
C LEU A 71 -20.17 21.96 -10.48
N PRO A 72 -20.60 21.13 -11.45
CA PRO A 72 -21.61 21.52 -12.41
C PRO A 72 -22.98 21.72 -11.71
N ASP A 73 -23.77 22.64 -12.24
CA ASP A 73 -25.11 22.99 -11.70
C ASP A 73 -26.13 21.86 -11.78
N SER A 74 -25.88 20.84 -12.59
CA SER A 74 -26.74 19.67 -12.70
C SER A 74 -26.29 18.57 -11.74
N GLY A 75 -27.12 18.29 -10.74
CA GLY A 75 -26.92 17.21 -9.76
C GLY A 75 -27.04 15.81 -10.36
N GLY A 76 -26.23 15.50 -11.38
CA GLY A 76 -26.13 14.16 -11.93
C GLY A 76 -25.50 13.19 -10.94
N GLU A 77 -26.00 11.96 -10.87
CA GLU A 77 -25.35 10.89 -10.12
C GLU A 77 -23.93 10.71 -10.63
N ARG A 78 -22.97 11.18 -9.85
CA ARG A 78 -21.56 10.88 -10.09
C ARG A 78 -21.29 9.46 -9.63
N CYS A 79 -21.31 8.59 -10.62
CA CYS A 79 -20.97 7.20 -10.47
C CYS A 79 -19.49 7.07 -10.06
N CYS A 80 -19.10 5.92 -9.48
CA CYS A 80 -17.72 5.57 -9.14
C CYS A 80 -16.80 5.45 -10.37
N ARG A 81 -17.06 6.23 -11.43
CA ARG A 81 -16.21 6.35 -12.62
C ARG A 81 -15.45 7.66 -12.56
N LEU A 82 -14.20 7.63 -13.02
CA LEU A 82 -13.39 8.83 -13.06
C LEU A 82 -14.00 9.86 -14.02
N ASP A 83 -14.29 11.03 -13.49
CA ASP A 83 -14.77 12.18 -14.28
C ASP A 83 -13.54 12.96 -14.79
N ALA A 84 -13.17 12.73 -16.03
CA ALA A 84 -12.01 13.33 -16.64
C ALA A 84 -12.10 14.87 -16.72
N GLU A 85 -13.31 15.41 -16.89
CA GLU A 85 -13.54 16.86 -16.93
C GLU A 85 -13.29 17.49 -15.55
N LEU A 86 -13.78 16.87 -14.48
CA LEU A 86 -13.52 17.34 -13.12
C LEU A 86 -12.01 17.29 -12.80
N VAL A 87 -11.33 16.22 -13.20
CA VAL A 87 -9.87 16.10 -13.02
C VAL A 87 -9.14 17.23 -13.75
N ARG A 88 -9.56 17.55 -14.99
CA ARG A 88 -9.00 18.66 -15.76
C ARG A 88 -9.22 20.01 -15.05
N MET A 89 -10.43 20.26 -14.58
CA MET A 89 -10.77 21.49 -13.86
C MET A 89 -9.96 21.61 -12.56
N LEU A 90 -9.79 20.51 -11.82
CA LEU A 90 -8.98 20.50 -10.61
C LEU A 90 -7.51 20.75 -10.88
N ARG A 91 -6.95 20.20 -11.95
CA ARG A 91 -5.56 20.50 -12.37
C ARG A 91 -5.35 21.99 -12.62
N ASN A 92 -6.28 22.61 -13.31
CA ASN A 92 -6.25 24.05 -13.56
C ASN A 92 -6.39 24.86 -12.26
N PHE A 93 -7.30 24.43 -11.37
CA PHE A 93 -7.55 25.08 -10.10
C PHE A 93 -6.32 25.04 -9.17
N VAL A 94 -5.63 23.91 -9.12
CA VAL A 94 -4.42 23.74 -8.29
C VAL A 94 -3.19 24.37 -8.94
N GLY A 95 -3.27 24.74 -10.23
CA GLY A 95 -2.15 25.38 -10.95
C GLY A 95 -1.11 24.39 -11.47
N VAL A 96 -1.50 23.13 -11.69
CA VAL A 96 -0.62 22.12 -12.26
C VAL A 96 -0.62 22.22 -13.77
N SER A 97 0.52 22.60 -14.35
CA SER A 97 0.72 22.63 -15.79
C SER A 97 0.80 21.21 -16.38
N ASN A 98 0.65 21.09 -17.71
CA ASN A 98 0.68 19.82 -18.46
C ASN A 98 2.03 19.05 -18.41
N GLY A 99 2.92 19.41 -17.50
CA GLY A 99 4.17 18.71 -17.22
C GLY A 99 4.01 17.51 -16.30
N THR A 100 5.14 16.88 -15.98
CA THR A 100 5.19 15.75 -15.03
C THR A 100 4.65 16.18 -13.66
N LEU A 101 3.58 15.55 -13.21
CA LEU A 101 3.01 15.78 -11.89
C LEU A 101 3.94 15.22 -10.82
N ASP A 102 4.28 16.05 -9.83
CA ASP A 102 5.00 15.59 -8.65
C ASP A 102 4.07 14.86 -7.66
N THR A 103 4.65 14.17 -6.70
CA THR A 103 3.92 13.42 -5.67
C THR A 103 2.96 14.31 -4.89
N ARG A 104 3.37 15.52 -4.57
CA ARG A 104 2.55 16.52 -3.83
C ARG A 104 1.29 16.89 -4.60
N SER A 105 1.44 17.23 -5.88
CA SER A 105 0.32 17.63 -6.73
C SER A 105 -0.68 16.49 -6.93
N MET A 106 -0.20 15.28 -7.11
CA MET A 106 -1.06 14.10 -7.25
C MET A 106 -1.84 13.78 -5.98
N ALA A 107 -1.20 13.88 -4.82
CA ALA A 107 -1.86 13.69 -3.54
C ALA A 107 -2.98 14.73 -3.31
N ILE A 108 -2.73 15.99 -3.65
CA ILE A 108 -3.71 17.07 -3.57
C ILE A 108 -4.88 16.84 -4.52
N LEU A 109 -4.61 16.46 -5.76
CA LEU A 109 -5.66 16.17 -6.76
C LEU A 109 -6.55 15.02 -6.32
N ALA A 110 -5.98 13.93 -5.83
CA ALA A 110 -6.74 12.79 -5.32
C ALA A 110 -7.64 13.19 -4.13
N PHE A 111 -7.10 13.98 -3.21
CA PHE A 111 -7.84 14.52 -2.08
C PHE A 111 -9.04 15.35 -2.50
N LEU A 112 -8.83 16.36 -3.33
CA LEU A 112 -9.90 17.26 -3.77
C LEU A 112 -10.93 16.54 -4.63
N TYR A 113 -10.50 15.62 -5.48
CA TYR A 113 -11.41 14.83 -6.31
C TYR A 113 -12.36 13.98 -5.46
N ILE A 114 -11.83 13.22 -4.51
CA ILE A 114 -12.64 12.36 -3.63
C ILE A 114 -13.56 13.22 -2.76
N TYR A 115 -13.04 14.30 -2.20
CA TYR A 115 -13.82 15.25 -1.40
C TYR A 115 -15.04 15.79 -2.18
N LEU A 116 -14.82 16.33 -3.37
CA LEU A 116 -15.89 16.89 -4.18
C LEU A 116 -16.91 15.83 -4.60
N CYS A 117 -16.44 14.66 -5.05
CA CYS A 117 -17.34 13.61 -5.51
C CYS A 117 -18.19 13.00 -4.39
N VAL A 118 -17.60 12.81 -3.22
CA VAL A 118 -18.32 12.19 -2.08
C VAL A 118 -19.32 13.17 -1.46
N PHE A 119 -18.94 14.42 -1.24
CA PHE A 119 -19.78 15.40 -0.56
C PHE A 119 -20.74 16.16 -1.49
N ALA A 120 -20.54 16.15 -2.79
CA ALA A 120 -21.44 16.80 -3.75
C ALA A 120 -22.89 16.29 -3.69
N LYS A 121 -23.07 15.03 -3.32
CA LYS A 121 -24.41 14.40 -3.22
C LYS A 121 -25.29 15.01 -2.14
N SER A 122 -24.70 15.57 -1.10
CA SER A 122 -25.44 16.21 0.01
C SER A 122 -25.86 17.65 -0.27
N GLY A 123 -25.42 18.22 -1.40
CA GLY A 123 -25.70 19.62 -1.77
C GLY A 123 -24.88 20.67 -1.01
N GLU A 124 -24.24 20.29 0.07
CA GLU A 124 -23.40 21.16 0.87
C GLU A 124 -22.02 20.54 1.06
N LEU A 125 -20.97 21.32 0.76
CA LEU A 125 -19.60 20.93 1.00
C LEU A 125 -19.21 21.31 2.43
N PRO A 126 -18.78 20.35 3.28
CA PRO A 126 -18.39 20.65 4.65
C PRO A 126 -17.00 21.28 4.74
N SER A 127 -16.84 22.13 5.77
CA SER A 127 -15.52 22.54 6.22
C SER A 127 -14.86 21.40 6.98
N LEU A 128 -13.65 21.05 6.63
CA LEU A 128 -12.90 19.98 7.31
C LEU A 128 -11.39 20.14 7.16
N THR A 129 -10.68 19.50 8.06
CA THR A 129 -9.22 19.34 7.98
C THR A 129 -8.89 17.87 7.94
N VAL A 130 -8.07 17.47 6.96
CA VAL A 130 -7.53 16.14 6.83
C VAL A 130 -6.03 16.19 7.07
N SER A 131 -5.55 15.40 8.02
CA SER A 131 -4.13 15.21 8.28
C SER A 131 -3.76 13.76 8.01
N VAL A 132 -2.70 13.53 7.25
CA VAL A 132 -2.24 12.19 6.87
C VAL A 132 -0.78 12.02 7.20
N TRP A 133 -0.45 10.97 7.92
CA TRP A 133 0.93 10.60 8.21
C TRP A 133 1.15 9.11 7.96
N SER A 134 2.26 8.79 7.29
CA SER A 134 2.60 7.43 6.91
C SER A 134 3.88 6.97 7.56
N GLU A 135 3.86 5.74 8.09
CA GLU A 135 5.06 5.02 8.52
C GLU A 135 5.88 4.48 7.34
N LEU A 136 5.27 4.43 6.14
CA LEU A 136 5.92 3.91 4.94
C LEU A 136 6.91 4.91 4.34
N PRO A 137 8.09 4.45 3.87
CA PRO A 137 8.98 5.31 3.11
C PRO A 137 8.34 5.69 1.76
N THR A 138 8.46 6.96 1.39
CA THR A 138 7.88 7.49 0.15
C THR A 138 8.64 6.97 -1.07
N GLY A 139 7.93 6.57 -2.12
CA GLY A 139 8.50 6.18 -3.39
C GLY A 139 9.25 4.85 -3.40
N ALA A 140 9.10 4.04 -2.36
CA ALA A 140 9.80 2.76 -2.22
C ALA A 140 9.07 1.55 -2.84
N GLY A 141 7.92 1.77 -3.47
CA GLY A 141 7.13 0.68 -4.08
C GLY A 141 6.34 -0.15 -3.08
N LEU A 142 6.04 0.41 -1.91
CA LEU A 142 5.37 -0.28 -0.80
C LEU A 142 3.89 0.09 -0.67
N GLY A 143 3.27 0.58 -1.73
CA GLY A 143 1.84 0.89 -1.75
C GLY A 143 1.44 2.09 -0.91
N SER A 144 2.32 3.08 -0.71
CA SER A 144 2.01 4.26 0.10
C SER A 144 0.89 5.12 -0.50
N SER A 145 0.85 5.29 -1.81
CA SER A 145 -0.22 6.02 -2.50
C SER A 145 -1.56 5.31 -2.40
N ALA A 146 -1.57 3.98 -2.49
CA ALA A 146 -2.78 3.18 -2.33
C ALA A 146 -3.31 3.26 -0.89
N ALA A 147 -2.45 3.14 0.10
CA ALA A 147 -2.83 3.29 1.51
C ALA A 147 -3.42 4.68 1.77
N TYR A 148 -2.83 5.72 1.20
CA TYR A 148 -3.36 7.09 1.23
C TYR A 148 -4.76 7.19 0.61
N SER A 149 -4.95 6.66 -0.60
CA SER A 149 -6.25 6.67 -1.29
C SER A 149 -7.31 5.89 -0.54
N VAL A 150 -6.95 4.76 0.06
CA VAL A 150 -7.85 3.95 0.91
C VAL A 150 -8.28 4.75 2.14
N CYS A 151 -7.35 5.39 2.82
CA CYS A 151 -7.67 6.22 3.99
C CYS A 151 -8.59 7.39 3.64
N LEU A 152 -8.33 8.09 2.52
CA LEU A 152 -9.19 9.17 2.03
C LEU A 152 -10.61 8.67 1.77
N ALA A 153 -10.73 7.59 1.02
CA ALA A 153 -12.03 7.02 0.67
C ALA A 153 -12.81 6.62 1.93
N ALA A 154 -12.19 5.89 2.85
CA ALA A 154 -12.83 5.43 4.07
C ALA A 154 -13.28 6.60 4.95
N ALA A 155 -12.42 7.57 5.21
CA ALA A 155 -12.73 8.71 6.05
C ALA A 155 -13.82 9.61 5.44
N MET A 156 -13.76 9.89 4.14
CA MET A 156 -14.74 10.72 3.44
C MET A 156 -16.12 10.06 3.38
N LEU A 157 -16.17 8.77 3.06
CA LEU A 157 -17.43 8.02 3.02
C LEU A 157 -18.06 7.91 4.41
N CYS A 158 -17.25 7.73 5.45
CA CYS A 158 -17.73 7.70 6.82
C CYS A 158 -18.24 9.09 7.28
N ALA A 159 -17.48 10.15 7.02
CA ALA A 159 -17.82 11.51 7.39
C ALA A 159 -19.07 12.03 6.65
N SER A 160 -19.30 11.60 5.42
CA SER A 160 -20.50 11.95 4.64
C SER A 160 -21.75 11.17 5.05
N GLY A 161 -21.62 10.17 5.92
CA GLY A 161 -22.71 9.28 6.29
C GLY A 161 -23.07 8.24 5.22
N THR A 162 -22.29 8.12 4.15
CA THR A 162 -22.51 7.13 3.08
C THR A 162 -22.29 5.70 3.58
N ILE A 163 -21.31 5.53 4.47
CA ILE A 163 -21.08 4.28 5.21
C ILE A 163 -21.15 4.56 6.71
N PRO A 164 -21.60 3.59 7.53
CA PRO A 164 -21.64 3.76 8.98
C PRO A 164 -20.24 3.71 9.58
N SER A 165 -20.06 4.29 10.77
CA SER A 165 -18.89 4.04 11.58
C SER A 165 -18.95 2.62 12.11
N PRO A 166 -17.87 1.80 11.95
CA PRO A 166 -17.87 0.44 12.47
C PRO A 166 -17.55 0.38 13.96
N LEU A 167 -17.06 1.48 14.57
CA LEU A 167 -16.72 1.53 15.99
C LEU A 167 -17.98 1.53 16.87
N SER A 168 -18.01 0.64 17.84
CA SER A 168 -18.93 0.69 18.99
C SER A 168 -18.29 1.43 20.15
N ASP A 169 -19.09 1.80 21.17
CA ASP A 169 -18.61 2.51 22.36
C ASP A 169 -17.60 1.70 23.19
N GLN A 170 -17.49 0.40 22.95
CA GLN A 170 -16.58 -0.51 23.66
C GLN A 170 -15.34 -0.91 22.86
N GLU A 171 -15.27 -0.52 21.58
CA GLU A 171 -14.18 -0.89 20.69
C GLU A 171 -13.26 0.31 20.41
N ASN A 172 -11.96 0.06 20.41
CA ASN A 172 -10.97 1.09 20.07
C ASN A 172 -10.50 1.02 18.61
N THR A 173 -10.75 -0.11 17.95
CA THR A 173 -10.42 -0.34 16.55
C THR A 173 -11.47 -1.28 15.95
N ALA A 174 -11.98 -0.94 14.76
CA ALA A 174 -12.95 -1.78 14.06
C ALA A 174 -12.76 -1.71 12.55
N ARG A 175 -13.24 -2.74 11.87
CA ARG A 175 -13.29 -2.87 10.42
C ARG A 175 -14.71 -2.72 9.91
N TRP A 176 -14.84 -2.26 8.67
CA TRP A 176 -16.11 -2.24 7.96
C TRP A 176 -16.52 -3.63 7.47
N GLY A 177 -17.81 -3.80 7.16
CA GLY A 177 -18.32 -4.99 6.50
C GLY A 177 -17.92 -5.05 5.02
N GLU A 178 -18.21 -6.19 4.38
CA GLU A 178 -17.78 -6.44 3.00
C GLU A 178 -18.37 -5.42 2.00
N VAL A 179 -19.63 -5.06 2.16
CA VAL A 179 -20.31 -4.09 1.27
C VAL A 179 -19.64 -2.71 1.35
N GLU A 180 -19.34 -2.26 2.56
CA GLU A 180 -18.67 -0.98 2.80
C GLU A 180 -17.23 -1.02 2.29
N MET A 181 -16.51 -2.11 2.52
CA MET A 181 -15.14 -2.29 2.01
C MET A 181 -15.08 -2.25 0.48
N GLU A 182 -16.03 -2.86 -0.20
CA GLU A 182 -16.12 -2.78 -1.66
C GLU A 182 -16.34 -1.35 -2.14
N LEU A 183 -17.17 -0.59 -1.45
CA LEU A 183 -17.40 0.82 -1.79
C LEU A 183 -16.15 1.67 -1.55
N ILE A 184 -15.48 1.48 -0.41
CA ILE A 184 -14.20 2.13 -0.13
C ILE A 184 -13.18 1.79 -1.23
N ASN A 185 -13.12 0.53 -1.65
CA ASN A 185 -12.21 0.07 -2.70
C ASN A 185 -12.45 0.78 -4.04
N ARG A 186 -13.72 0.93 -4.44
CA ARG A 186 -14.06 1.64 -5.68
C ARG A 186 -13.58 3.09 -5.67
N TRP A 187 -13.77 3.80 -4.57
CA TRP A 187 -13.30 5.19 -4.43
C TRP A 187 -11.78 5.29 -4.31
N ALA A 188 -11.15 4.39 -3.57
CA ALA A 188 -9.69 4.31 -3.49
C ALA A 188 -9.06 4.07 -4.86
N PHE A 189 -9.68 3.23 -5.68
CA PHE A 189 -9.22 2.96 -7.04
C PHE A 189 -9.26 4.23 -7.92
N GLN A 190 -10.25 5.09 -7.77
CA GLN A 190 -10.27 6.38 -8.47
C GLN A 190 -9.12 7.28 -8.05
N GLY A 191 -8.79 7.32 -6.76
CA GLY A 191 -7.61 8.02 -6.27
C GLY A 191 -6.32 7.49 -6.90
N GLU A 192 -6.17 6.18 -6.97
CA GLU A 192 -5.03 5.54 -7.63
C GLU A 192 -4.97 5.82 -9.14
N ARG A 193 -6.10 5.90 -9.81
CA ARG A 193 -6.16 6.29 -11.23
C ARG A 193 -5.66 7.72 -11.45
N ILE A 194 -5.95 8.62 -10.55
CA ILE A 194 -5.44 10.00 -10.59
C ILE A 194 -3.92 10.00 -10.40
N ILE A 195 -3.40 9.22 -9.45
CA ILE A 195 -1.98 9.20 -9.09
C ILE A 195 -1.15 8.43 -10.12
N HIS A 196 -1.61 7.27 -10.57
CA HIS A 196 -0.85 6.34 -11.41
C HIS A 196 -1.40 6.12 -12.82
N GLY A 197 -2.56 6.64 -13.16
CA GLY A 197 -3.18 6.52 -14.47
C GLY A 197 -3.86 5.17 -14.73
N ASN A 198 -3.13 4.07 -14.66
CA ASN A 198 -3.66 2.73 -14.92
C ASN A 198 -3.17 1.71 -13.88
N PRO A 199 -3.65 1.79 -12.63
CA PRO A 199 -3.27 0.84 -11.58
C PRO A 199 -3.88 -0.54 -11.80
N SER A 200 -3.19 -1.59 -11.32
CA SER A 200 -3.69 -2.97 -11.39
C SER A 200 -4.87 -3.24 -10.44
N GLY A 201 -5.03 -2.43 -9.41
CA GLY A 201 -6.00 -2.61 -8.35
C GLY A 201 -5.49 -3.48 -7.18
N VAL A 202 -4.33 -4.10 -7.29
CA VAL A 202 -3.78 -4.96 -6.23
C VAL A 202 -3.41 -4.16 -4.99
N ASP A 203 -2.73 -3.03 -5.17
CA ASP A 203 -2.23 -2.22 -4.05
C ASP A 203 -3.37 -1.69 -3.18
N ASN A 204 -4.42 -1.16 -3.78
CA ASN A 204 -5.58 -0.70 -3.01
C ASN A 204 -6.37 -1.87 -2.42
N ALA A 205 -6.48 -3.00 -3.11
CA ALA A 205 -7.12 -4.20 -2.56
C ALA A 205 -6.42 -4.71 -1.31
N VAL A 206 -5.07 -4.74 -1.30
CA VAL A 206 -4.31 -5.08 -0.09
C VAL A 206 -4.59 -4.09 1.03
N GLY A 207 -4.64 -2.79 0.73
CA GLY A 207 -4.98 -1.75 1.70
C GLY A 207 -6.38 -1.90 2.30
N ILE A 208 -7.34 -2.40 1.53
CA ILE A 208 -8.73 -2.61 1.98
C ILE A 208 -8.87 -3.88 2.81
N TRP A 209 -8.50 -5.02 2.23
CA TRP A 209 -8.74 -6.34 2.84
C TRP A 209 -7.61 -6.79 3.75
N GLY A 210 -6.40 -6.31 3.53
CA GLY A 210 -5.24 -6.76 4.29
C GLY A 210 -4.89 -8.22 4.04
N GLY A 211 -4.11 -8.81 4.94
CA GLY A 211 -3.74 -10.21 4.87
C GLY A 211 -2.86 -10.53 3.67
N ILE A 212 -3.18 -11.61 2.98
CA ILE A 212 -2.48 -12.07 1.78
C ILE A 212 -3.49 -12.20 0.64
N LEU A 213 -3.19 -11.59 -0.50
CA LEU A 213 -4.00 -11.66 -1.70
C LEU A 213 -3.26 -12.43 -2.78
N ARG A 214 -3.99 -13.34 -3.42
CA ARG A 214 -3.56 -14.02 -4.64
C ARG A 214 -4.03 -13.22 -5.85
N TYR A 215 -3.11 -12.89 -6.73
CA TYR A 215 -3.41 -12.18 -7.97
C TYR A 215 -2.96 -13.01 -9.17
N ARG A 216 -3.85 -13.18 -10.15
CA ARG A 216 -3.55 -13.79 -11.43
C ARG A 216 -4.47 -13.23 -12.52
N SER A 217 -3.89 -12.70 -13.59
CA SER A 217 -4.62 -12.25 -14.80
C SER A 217 -5.83 -11.36 -14.48
N GLY A 218 -5.66 -10.37 -13.62
CA GLY A 218 -6.72 -9.44 -13.22
C GLY A 218 -7.66 -9.94 -12.12
N LYS A 219 -7.56 -11.21 -11.72
CA LYS A 219 -8.39 -11.76 -10.65
C LYS A 219 -7.65 -11.72 -9.32
N ILE A 220 -8.30 -11.08 -8.32
CA ILE A 220 -7.80 -10.96 -6.95
C ILE A 220 -8.62 -11.87 -6.05
N THR A 221 -7.94 -12.70 -5.25
CA THR A 221 -8.57 -13.59 -4.28
C THR A 221 -7.90 -13.43 -2.93
N ALA A 222 -8.67 -13.10 -1.89
CA ALA A 222 -8.17 -13.04 -0.53
C ALA A 222 -8.00 -14.47 0.03
N LEU A 223 -6.87 -14.73 0.71
CA LEU A 223 -6.71 -15.95 1.48
C LEU A 223 -7.51 -15.82 2.77
N SER A 224 -8.34 -16.83 3.09
CA SER A 224 -9.32 -16.78 4.17
C SER A 224 -8.70 -16.70 5.56
N ARG A 225 -7.54 -17.33 5.75
CA ARG A 225 -6.76 -17.29 6.98
C ARG A 225 -5.29 -17.26 6.64
N VAL A 226 -4.56 -16.34 7.27
CA VAL A 226 -3.12 -16.19 7.04
C VAL A 226 -2.42 -16.00 8.37
N PRO A 227 -1.22 -16.61 8.54
CA PRO A 227 -0.42 -16.32 9.71
C PRO A 227 0.15 -14.90 9.60
N MET A 228 0.38 -14.26 10.74
CA MET A 228 1.20 -13.06 10.79
C MET A 228 2.66 -13.45 10.87
N LEU A 229 3.44 -13.08 9.86
CA LEU A 229 4.86 -13.40 9.79
C LEU A 229 5.71 -12.18 10.18
N ARG A 230 6.73 -12.41 11.00
CA ARG A 230 7.74 -11.40 11.31
C ARG A 230 8.71 -11.27 10.16
N ILE A 231 9.02 -10.05 9.75
CA ILE A 231 10.00 -9.75 8.72
C ILE A 231 10.87 -8.55 9.09
N LEU A 232 12.02 -8.46 8.44
CA LEU A 232 12.70 -7.19 8.25
C LEU A 232 12.37 -6.66 6.86
N LEU A 233 12.01 -5.39 6.80
CA LEU A 233 11.86 -4.64 5.56
C LEU A 233 13.09 -3.77 5.40
N THR A 234 13.79 -3.90 4.28
CA THR A 234 15.00 -3.13 3.99
C THR A 234 14.82 -2.30 2.72
N ASN A 235 15.09 -1.01 2.81
CA ASN A 235 15.14 -0.11 1.66
C ASN A 235 16.61 0.15 1.30
N THR A 236 17.04 -0.34 0.13
CA THR A 236 18.40 -0.13 -0.37
C THR A 236 18.64 1.31 -0.81
N LYS A 237 17.58 2.11 -0.97
CA LYS A 237 17.60 3.49 -1.47
C LYS A 237 18.14 3.63 -2.91
N VAL A 238 18.33 2.53 -3.60
CA VAL A 238 18.71 2.53 -5.02
C VAL A 238 17.46 2.78 -5.85
N PRO A 239 17.42 3.88 -6.62
CA PRO A 239 16.26 4.19 -7.47
C PRO A 239 16.14 3.19 -8.61
N ARG A 240 14.92 2.93 -9.04
CA ARG A 240 14.62 2.01 -10.12
C ARG A 240 13.47 2.50 -10.99
N SER A 241 13.44 2.03 -12.22
CA SER A 241 12.31 2.22 -13.13
C SER A 241 11.61 0.88 -13.35
N THR A 242 10.42 0.73 -12.80
CA THR A 242 9.58 -0.46 -13.01
C THR A 242 9.35 -0.73 -14.49
N LYS A 243 9.07 0.31 -15.26
CA LYS A 243 8.84 0.21 -16.71
C LYS A 243 10.05 -0.37 -17.45
N VAL A 244 11.25 0.08 -17.13
CA VAL A 244 12.50 -0.41 -17.74
C VAL A 244 12.74 -1.88 -17.38
N LEU A 245 12.52 -2.24 -16.11
CA LEU A 245 12.71 -3.62 -15.66
C LEU A 245 11.71 -4.59 -16.27
N VAL A 246 10.44 -4.21 -16.37
CA VAL A 246 9.40 -5.02 -17.03
C VAL A 246 9.73 -5.23 -18.52
N ALA A 247 10.15 -4.17 -19.21
CA ALA A 247 10.59 -4.27 -20.60
C ALA A 247 11.81 -5.19 -20.76
N GLY A 248 12.77 -5.09 -19.86
CA GLY A 248 13.96 -5.93 -19.86
C GLY A 248 13.66 -7.43 -19.68
N VAL A 249 12.71 -7.79 -18.84
CA VAL A 249 12.25 -9.18 -18.70
C VAL A 249 11.62 -9.69 -20.00
N LYS A 250 10.77 -8.88 -20.63
CA LYS A 250 10.14 -9.22 -21.91
C LYS A 250 11.19 -9.42 -23.01
N ASP A 251 12.20 -8.55 -23.09
CA ASP A 251 13.29 -8.66 -24.05
C ASP A 251 14.05 -9.98 -23.85
N ARG A 252 14.34 -10.34 -22.61
CA ARG A 252 15.04 -11.59 -22.26
C ARG A 252 14.19 -12.82 -22.60
N MET A 253 12.88 -12.76 -22.36
CA MET A 253 11.94 -13.81 -22.79
C MET A 253 11.95 -14.00 -24.32
N ASN A 254 11.95 -12.91 -25.06
CA ASN A 254 11.96 -12.97 -26.53
C ASN A 254 13.29 -13.48 -27.07
N LYS A 255 14.40 -13.18 -26.39
CA LYS A 255 15.73 -13.64 -26.78
C LYS A 255 15.98 -15.11 -26.44
N PHE A 256 15.53 -15.54 -25.24
CA PHE A 256 15.75 -16.89 -24.73
C PHE A 256 14.45 -17.53 -24.22
N PRO A 257 13.44 -17.76 -25.07
CA PRO A 257 12.14 -18.24 -24.62
C PRO A 257 12.21 -19.61 -23.94
N SER A 258 13.04 -20.52 -24.43
CA SER A 258 13.20 -21.87 -23.87
C SER A 258 13.95 -21.90 -22.53
N ILE A 259 14.61 -20.80 -22.16
CA ILE A 259 15.28 -20.65 -20.86
C ILE A 259 14.40 -19.87 -19.89
N ILE A 260 13.88 -18.74 -20.30
CA ILE A 260 13.15 -17.81 -19.41
C ILE A 260 11.72 -18.28 -19.12
N ASN A 261 10.99 -18.83 -20.10
CA ASN A 261 9.63 -19.31 -19.84
C ASN A 261 9.58 -20.40 -18.76
N PRO A 262 10.47 -21.40 -18.73
CA PRO A 262 10.53 -22.34 -17.60
C PRO A 262 10.82 -21.71 -16.25
N VAL A 263 11.63 -20.65 -16.22
CA VAL A 263 11.90 -19.91 -14.98
C VAL A 263 10.61 -19.25 -14.47
N LEU A 264 9.84 -18.61 -15.35
CA LEU A 264 8.55 -18.01 -14.99
C LEU A 264 7.53 -19.04 -14.52
N GLU A 265 7.51 -20.23 -15.15
CA GLU A 265 6.71 -21.37 -14.68
C GLU A 265 7.14 -21.81 -13.27
N SER A 266 8.43 -21.84 -13.00
CA SER A 266 8.97 -22.16 -11.67
C SER A 266 8.58 -21.10 -10.64
N VAL A 267 8.59 -19.81 -10.99
CA VAL A 267 8.11 -18.72 -10.11
C VAL A 267 6.63 -18.93 -9.77
N ASP A 268 5.82 -19.32 -10.73
CA ASP A 268 4.40 -19.67 -10.50
C ASP A 268 4.26 -20.80 -9.47
N ALA A 269 5.04 -21.87 -9.63
CA ALA A 269 5.06 -22.98 -8.70
C ALA A 269 5.53 -22.56 -7.28
N VAL A 270 6.50 -21.67 -7.19
CA VAL A 270 6.95 -21.08 -5.90
C VAL A 270 5.79 -20.34 -5.22
N SER A 271 5.07 -19.52 -5.95
CA SER A 271 3.90 -18.80 -5.41
C SER A 271 2.82 -19.76 -4.91
N CYS A 272 2.48 -20.77 -5.69
CA CYS A 272 1.47 -21.76 -5.33
C CYS A 272 1.90 -22.60 -4.10
N THR A 273 3.15 -23.01 -4.03
CA THR A 273 3.69 -23.76 -2.89
C THR A 273 3.72 -22.90 -1.63
N CYS A 274 4.08 -21.63 -1.76
CA CYS A 274 4.03 -20.68 -0.64
C CYS A 274 2.60 -20.50 -0.13
N GLU A 275 1.63 -20.32 -1.01
CA GLU A 275 0.20 -20.22 -0.65
C GLU A 275 -0.25 -21.45 0.13
N GLN A 276 0.08 -22.65 -0.36
CA GLN A 276 -0.25 -23.91 0.32
C GLN A 276 0.38 -23.97 1.72
N THR A 277 1.66 -23.64 1.86
CA THR A 277 2.38 -23.65 3.14
C THR A 277 1.74 -22.66 4.13
N LEU A 278 1.40 -21.47 3.69
CA LEU A 278 0.73 -20.45 4.53
C LEU A 278 -0.67 -20.92 4.96
N THR A 279 -1.39 -21.60 4.10
CA THR A 279 -2.71 -22.17 4.43
C THR A 279 -2.57 -23.27 5.49
N GLU A 280 -1.59 -24.14 5.38
CA GLU A 280 -1.29 -25.18 6.38
C GLU A 280 -0.91 -24.56 7.73
N MET A 281 -0.07 -23.53 7.74
CA MET A 281 0.32 -22.81 8.97
C MET A 281 -0.86 -22.15 9.67
N SER A 282 -1.87 -21.75 8.93
CA SER A 282 -3.08 -21.11 9.48
C SER A 282 -4.08 -22.09 10.03
N SER A 283 -4.08 -23.33 9.52
CA SER A 283 -4.97 -24.42 9.94
C SER A 283 -4.44 -25.15 11.18
N ASP A 284 -3.12 -25.23 11.28
CA ASP A 284 -2.41 -25.93 12.35
C ASP A 284 -1.42 -24.98 13.06
N THR A 285 -0.81 -25.43 14.13
CA THR A 285 0.29 -24.69 14.76
C THR A 285 1.47 -24.66 13.79
N PRO A 286 2.03 -23.47 13.46
CA PRO A 286 3.22 -23.38 12.63
C PRO A 286 4.39 -24.20 13.20
N THR A 287 5.04 -24.96 12.31
CA THR A 287 6.17 -25.82 12.67
C THR A 287 7.48 -25.30 12.09
N PRO A 288 8.64 -25.74 12.61
CA PRO A 288 9.93 -25.39 11.98
C PRO A 288 10.03 -25.82 10.51
N GLU A 289 9.39 -26.92 10.11
CA GLU A 289 9.36 -27.39 8.73
C GLU A 289 8.64 -26.43 7.81
N HIS A 290 7.56 -25.78 8.24
CA HIS A 290 6.88 -24.75 7.50
C HIS A 290 7.85 -23.58 7.19
N TYR A 291 8.60 -23.12 8.20
CA TYR A 291 9.60 -22.06 8.02
C TYR A 291 10.76 -22.50 7.12
N ASN A 292 11.19 -23.75 7.21
CA ASN A 292 12.19 -24.29 6.29
C ASN A 292 11.73 -24.17 4.83
N VAL A 293 10.49 -24.53 4.54
CA VAL A 293 9.91 -24.39 3.20
C VAL A 293 9.84 -22.94 2.78
N LEU A 294 9.34 -22.04 3.62
CA LEU A 294 9.25 -20.61 3.29
C LEU A 294 10.61 -20.01 2.99
N GLU A 295 11.63 -20.36 3.75
CA GLU A 295 13.01 -19.89 3.57
C GLU A 295 13.62 -20.41 2.26
N GLU A 296 13.41 -21.69 1.95
CA GLU A 296 13.87 -22.28 0.68
C GLU A 296 13.20 -21.62 -0.53
N LEU A 297 11.89 -21.36 -0.46
CA LEU A 297 11.16 -20.67 -1.52
C LEU A 297 11.66 -19.23 -1.74
N ILE A 298 11.99 -18.53 -0.67
CA ILE A 298 12.61 -17.20 -0.73
C ILE A 298 13.92 -17.28 -1.51
N ASP A 299 14.78 -18.21 -1.18
CA ASP A 299 16.09 -18.39 -1.84
C ASP A 299 15.93 -18.75 -3.32
N ILE A 300 15.07 -19.71 -3.63
CA ILE A 300 14.80 -20.13 -5.00
C ILE A 300 14.28 -18.95 -5.83
N ASN A 301 13.31 -18.21 -5.31
CA ASN A 301 12.73 -17.08 -6.04
C ASN A 301 13.74 -15.94 -6.25
N GLN A 302 14.58 -15.65 -5.26
CA GLN A 302 15.63 -14.64 -5.43
C GLN A 302 16.57 -15.00 -6.59
N HIS A 303 16.97 -16.26 -6.70
CA HIS A 303 17.80 -16.71 -7.81
C HIS A 303 17.08 -16.67 -9.16
N HIS A 304 15.79 -17.00 -9.19
CA HIS A 304 14.97 -16.83 -10.41
C HIS A 304 14.89 -15.38 -10.86
N LEU A 305 14.72 -14.46 -9.91
CA LEU A 305 14.68 -13.02 -10.21
C LEU A 305 16.03 -12.51 -10.74
N ASN A 306 17.13 -13.03 -10.23
CA ASN A 306 18.45 -12.76 -10.79
C ASN A 306 18.57 -13.26 -12.25
N VAL A 307 18.10 -14.46 -12.53
CA VAL A 307 18.12 -15.06 -13.88
C VAL A 307 17.31 -14.23 -14.88
N ILE A 308 16.14 -13.73 -14.49
CA ILE A 308 15.33 -12.92 -15.39
C ILE A 308 15.82 -11.45 -15.49
N GLY A 309 16.90 -11.11 -14.78
CA GLY A 309 17.61 -9.84 -14.95
C GLY A 309 17.14 -8.68 -14.07
N VAL A 310 16.42 -8.96 -12.99
CA VAL A 310 15.92 -7.91 -12.09
C VAL A 310 16.65 -7.84 -10.75
N GLY A 311 17.79 -8.52 -10.64
CA GLY A 311 18.71 -8.37 -9.51
C GLY A 311 19.46 -7.04 -9.54
N HIS A 312 20.21 -6.78 -8.50
CA HIS A 312 21.09 -5.62 -8.37
C HIS A 312 22.14 -5.87 -7.29
N PRO A 313 23.36 -5.34 -7.40
CA PRO A 313 24.39 -5.52 -6.36
C PRO A 313 23.95 -5.13 -4.95
N SER A 314 23.10 -4.11 -4.82
CA SER A 314 22.55 -3.71 -3.51
C SER A 314 21.67 -4.80 -2.89
N LEU A 315 20.95 -5.55 -3.70
CA LEU A 315 20.12 -6.67 -3.26
C LEU A 315 20.97 -7.92 -2.97
N ASP A 316 22.04 -8.12 -3.72
CA ASP A 316 23.02 -9.17 -3.42
C ASP A 316 23.67 -8.93 -2.06
N THR A 317 24.01 -7.70 -1.74
CA THR A 317 24.51 -7.29 -0.43
C THR A 317 23.51 -7.56 0.68
N LEU A 318 22.24 -7.22 0.49
CA LEU A 318 21.17 -7.54 1.43
C LEU A 318 21.13 -9.04 1.74
N CYS A 319 21.09 -9.87 0.70
CA CYS A 319 21.01 -11.33 0.85
C CYS A 319 22.25 -11.89 1.55
N ARG A 320 23.42 -11.41 1.21
CA ARG A 320 24.68 -11.85 1.82
C ARG A 320 24.77 -11.46 3.30
N VAL A 321 24.44 -10.23 3.64
CA VAL A 321 24.49 -9.72 5.02
C VAL A 321 23.53 -10.47 5.93
N THR A 322 22.30 -10.69 5.48
CA THR A 322 21.29 -11.40 6.26
C THR A 322 21.59 -12.89 6.38
N LEU A 323 22.10 -13.52 5.31
CA LEU A 323 22.50 -14.94 5.32
C LEU A 323 23.63 -15.21 6.30
N ALA A 324 24.57 -14.28 6.48
CA ALA A 324 25.61 -14.38 7.48
C ALA A 324 25.09 -14.50 8.93
N ARG A 325 23.86 -14.06 9.15
CA ARG A 325 23.11 -14.19 10.42
C ARG A 325 22.11 -15.36 10.40
N GLY A 326 22.14 -16.21 9.38
CA GLY A 326 21.21 -17.34 9.25
C GLY A 326 19.81 -16.96 8.80
N LEU A 327 19.63 -15.77 8.21
CA LEU A 327 18.35 -15.25 7.75
C LEU A 327 18.28 -15.23 6.22
N HIS A 328 17.07 -15.43 5.68
CA HIS A 328 16.84 -15.56 4.25
C HIS A 328 16.06 -14.35 3.73
N SER A 329 16.54 -13.80 2.62
CA SER A 329 16.04 -12.55 2.06
C SER A 329 15.81 -12.64 0.56
N LYS A 330 14.91 -11.80 0.07
CA LYS A 330 14.67 -11.60 -1.36
C LYS A 330 14.26 -10.15 -1.63
N LEU A 331 14.41 -9.75 -2.87
CA LEU A 331 13.83 -8.50 -3.34
C LEU A 331 12.29 -8.57 -3.26
N THR A 332 11.65 -7.42 -3.16
CA THR A 332 10.20 -7.28 -3.30
C THR A 332 9.89 -6.20 -4.33
N GLY A 333 8.91 -6.45 -5.20
CA GLY A 333 8.51 -5.54 -6.26
C GLY A 333 9.36 -5.65 -7.51
N ALA A 334 9.67 -4.51 -8.13
CA ALA A 334 10.32 -4.48 -9.44
C ALA A 334 11.76 -5.00 -9.46
N GLY A 335 12.47 -4.94 -8.34
CA GLY A 335 13.91 -5.25 -8.31
C GLY A 335 14.76 -4.12 -8.86
N GLY A 336 15.96 -4.40 -9.29
CA GLY A 336 16.93 -3.40 -9.77
C GLY A 336 17.38 -2.39 -8.72
N GLY A 337 17.14 -2.68 -7.47
CA GLY A 337 17.27 -1.83 -6.28
C GLY A 337 15.97 -1.88 -5.47
N GLY A 338 15.59 -0.78 -4.84
CA GLY A 338 14.37 -0.68 -4.04
C GLY A 338 14.44 -1.48 -2.75
N CYS A 339 13.35 -2.14 -2.40
CA CYS A 339 13.22 -2.84 -1.13
C CYS A 339 13.42 -4.35 -1.25
N GLY A 340 13.77 -4.95 -0.12
CA GLY A 340 13.79 -6.39 0.08
C GLY A 340 13.16 -6.77 1.42
N ILE A 341 12.81 -8.02 1.54
CA ILE A 341 12.25 -8.61 2.76
C ILE A 341 13.13 -9.74 3.27
N THR A 342 13.22 -9.86 4.58
CA THR A 342 13.96 -10.93 5.29
C THR A 342 12.97 -11.61 6.23
N LEU A 343 12.82 -12.92 6.11
CA LEU A 343 11.93 -13.69 6.98
C LEU A 343 12.58 -13.90 8.36
N LEU A 344 11.83 -13.63 9.41
CA LEU A 344 12.20 -13.95 10.78
C LEU A 344 11.32 -15.08 11.29
N ARG A 345 11.91 -15.99 12.10
CA ARG A 345 11.14 -17.01 12.81
C ARG A 345 10.58 -16.43 14.12
N PRO A 346 9.51 -17.00 14.67
CA PRO A 346 9.00 -16.57 15.97
C PRO A 346 10.04 -16.58 17.08
N GLU A 347 10.95 -17.58 17.06
CA GLU A 347 12.00 -17.77 18.04
C GLU A 347 13.29 -16.98 17.73
N THR A 348 13.37 -16.25 16.64
CA THR A 348 14.57 -15.44 16.31
C THR A 348 14.85 -14.43 17.44
N GLU A 349 16.02 -14.52 18.03
CA GLU A 349 16.41 -13.71 19.19
C GLU A 349 16.49 -12.22 18.83
N CYS A 350 16.11 -11.36 19.77
CA CYS A 350 16.19 -9.90 19.58
C CYS A 350 17.59 -9.42 19.25
N SER A 351 18.63 -10.06 19.80
CA SER A 351 20.01 -9.73 19.50
C SER A 351 20.38 -9.97 18.04
N VAL A 352 19.91 -11.08 17.45
CA VAL A 352 20.11 -11.38 16.04
C VAL A 352 19.41 -10.35 15.17
N VAL A 353 18.18 -10.00 15.49
CA VAL A 353 17.38 -9.00 14.78
C VAL A 353 18.07 -7.63 14.82
N GLN A 354 18.45 -7.16 16.00
CA GLN A 354 19.08 -5.85 16.17
C GLN A 354 20.46 -5.78 15.49
N ASN A 355 21.27 -6.83 15.58
CA ASN A 355 22.55 -6.88 14.91
C ASN A 355 22.41 -6.90 13.38
N THR A 356 21.41 -7.60 12.86
CA THR A 356 21.12 -7.62 11.42
C THR A 356 20.67 -6.25 10.93
N ILE A 357 19.76 -5.60 11.67
CA ILE A 357 19.34 -4.23 11.36
C ILE A 357 20.53 -3.28 11.32
N GLN A 358 21.42 -3.38 12.31
CA GLN A 358 22.62 -2.52 12.36
C GLN A 358 23.56 -2.80 11.19
N ASP A 359 23.79 -4.07 10.85
CA ASP A 359 24.63 -4.44 9.71
C ASP A 359 24.09 -3.84 8.40
N LEU A 360 22.77 -3.86 8.20
CA LEU A 360 22.13 -3.28 7.02
C LEU A 360 22.18 -1.75 7.02
N ARG A 361 21.99 -1.12 8.17
CA ARG A 361 22.17 0.33 8.31
C ARG A 361 23.59 0.77 8.05
N ASP A 362 24.58 -0.03 8.45
CA ASP A 362 25.98 0.22 8.17
C ASP A 362 26.30 0.14 6.66
N CYS A 363 25.49 -0.57 5.88
CA CYS A 363 25.53 -0.56 4.42
C CYS A 363 24.87 0.70 3.80
N GLY A 364 24.32 1.59 4.61
CA GLY A 364 23.58 2.77 4.15
C GLY A 364 22.12 2.51 3.84
N TYR A 365 21.57 1.36 4.22
CA TYR A 365 20.18 1.01 4.01
C TYR A 365 19.31 1.44 5.20
N ASP A 366 18.02 1.69 4.94
CA ASP A 366 17.03 1.77 6.00
C ASP A 366 16.46 0.37 6.23
N CYS A 367 16.24 0.01 7.49
CA CYS A 367 15.73 -1.30 7.86
C CYS A 367 14.79 -1.19 9.06
N TRP A 368 13.64 -1.87 8.97
CA TRP A 368 12.62 -1.91 10.01
C TRP A 368 12.19 -3.35 10.28
N GLU A 369 11.94 -3.68 11.54
CA GLU A 369 11.17 -4.88 11.87
C GLU A 369 9.68 -4.56 11.73
N THR A 370 8.94 -5.41 11.03
CA THR A 370 7.50 -5.30 10.87
C THR A 370 6.89 -6.69 10.71
N ARG A 371 5.63 -6.74 10.37
CA ARG A 371 4.89 -7.98 10.12
C ARG A 371 4.15 -7.90 8.80
N ILE A 372 3.98 -9.04 8.15
CA ILE A 372 3.09 -9.20 7.01
C ILE A 372 1.84 -9.96 7.44
N GLY A 373 0.75 -9.78 6.68
CA GLY A 373 -0.55 -10.35 7.00
C GLY A 373 -1.40 -9.46 7.91
N ALA A 374 -1.03 -8.18 8.09
CA ALA A 374 -1.78 -7.23 8.92
C ALA A 374 -3.19 -6.97 8.39
N ALA A 375 -4.07 -6.49 9.28
CA ALA A 375 -5.42 -6.10 8.92
C ALA A 375 -5.43 -4.98 7.87
N GLY A 376 -6.46 -4.99 7.02
CA GLY A 376 -6.72 -3.92 6.05
C GLY A 376 -7.18 -2.63 6.71
N VAL A 377 -7.99 -1.87 5.99
CA VAL A 377 -8.49 -0.57 6.46
C VAL A 377 -9.27 -0.71 7.78
N GLN A 378 -8.98 0.16 8.73
CA GLN A 378 -9.59 0.18 10.05
C GLN A 378 -9.92 1.60 10.47
N GLN A 379 -10.97 1.75 11.28
CA GLN A 379 -11.24 2.96 12.03
C GLN A 379 -10.73 2.79 13.47
N HIS A 380 -10.19 3.86 14.03
CA HIS A 380 -9.62 3.87 15.38
C HIS A 380 -10.28 4.96 16.23
N SER A 381 -10.44 4.66 17.54
CA SER A 381 -10.55 5.72 18.53
C SER A 381 -9.16 6.31 18.80
N PRO A 382 -9.05 7.55 19.31
CA PRO A 382 -7.75 8.11 19.68
C PRO A 382 -6.94 7.26 20.65
N LEU A 383 -7.60 6.46 21.50
CA LEU A 383 -6.95 5.57 22.47
C LEU A 383 -6.17 4.42 21.83
N ALA A 384 -6.52 4.02 20.61
CA ALA A 384 -5.89 2.91 19.90
C ALA A 384 -4.71 3.35 19.02
N VAL A 385 -4.44 4.63 18.92
CA VAL A 385 -3.38 5.19 18.07
C VAL A 385 -2.21 5.61 18.97
N LYS A 386 -0.99 5.31 18.52
CA LYS A 386 0.23 5.72 19.23
C LYS A 386 0.26 7.22 19.44
N GLU A 387 0.67 7.65 20.63
CA GLU A 387 0.73 9.08 21.00
C GLU A 387 1.54 9.91 19.99
N GLU A 388 2.67 9.38 19.53
CA GLU A 388 3.53 10.01 18.51
C GLU A 388 2.78 10.29 17.20
N VAL A 389 1.92 9.36 16.78
CA VAL A 389 1.09 9.51 15.58
C VAL A 389 0.02 10.57 15.80
N LEU A 390 -0.66 10.54 16.95
CA LEU A 390 -1.68 11.54 17.30
C LEU A 390 -1.10 12.95 17.34
N GLU A 391 0.10 13.11 17.92
CA GLU A 391 0.80 14.40 17.95
C GLU A 391 1.06 14.95 16.54
N VAL A 392 1.52 14.09 15.62
CA VAL A 392 1.77 14.50 14.24
C VAL A 392 0.48 14.88 13.53
N LEU A 393 -0.59 14.10 13.72
CA LEU A 393 -1.91 14.38 13.13
C LEU A 393 -2.60 15.61 13.72
N ALA A 394 -2.22 16.03 14.91
CA ALA A 394 -2.79 17.20 15.60
C ALA A 394 -2.05 18.51 15.31
N ARG A 395 -0.86 18.45 14.72
CA ARG A 395 -0.08 19.63 14.35
C ARG A 395 -0.75 20.32 13.15
N TYR A 396 -1.33 21.50 13.39
CA TYR A 396 -2.03 22.42 12.46
C TYR A 396 -3.55 22.44 12.59
#